data_c2c4d43f939ea80a7ab09d387087e56d
#
_entry.id   c2c4d43f939ea80a7ab09d387087e56d
#
_cell.length_a   1.000
_cell.length_b   1.000
_cell.length_c   1.000
_cell.angle_alpha   90.00
_cell.angle_beta   90.00
_cell.angle_gamma   90.00
#
_symmetry.space_group_name_H-M   'P 1'
#
loop_
_entity.id
_entity.type
_entity.pdbx_description
1 polymer ?
#
loop_
_entity_poly.entity_id
_entity_poly.type
_entity_poly.pdbx_seq_one_letter_code
_entity_poly.pdbx_strand_id
1 'polypeptide(L)'
;VSLFERNTCELPEFQTYCEEGGFAMSETDATMPVNASWLCYPGNKNIGGNPLYHEMAHSLQHIVFESMNDLEFYEVLPDLIDQAYERKIVQKDFPAGEVWAVAVEGYMMDGGKDYKSSYSSRNFIKREHPEMYDLIIKYFPKSPTDYCQF
;
A
#
# COMPACT_ATOMS: atom_id res chain seq x y z
N VAL A 1 -15.16 -2.31 5.90
CA VAL A 1 -14.97 -1.93 4.49
C VAL A 1 -16.33 -2.01 3.83
N SER A 2 -16.88 -0.88 3.46
CA SER A 2 -18.09 -0.84 2.64
C SER A 2 -17.68 -0.83 1.18
N LEU A 3 -18.11 -1.83 0.43
CA LEU A 3 -17.96 -1.81 -1.02
C LEU A 3 -19.14 -1.00 -1.59
N PHE A 4 -18.84 0.18 -2.13
CA PHE A 4 -19.84 0.96 -2.85
C PHE A 4 -19.86 0.48 -4.30
N GLU A 5 -21.05 0.14 -4.79
CA GLU A 5 -21.26 -0.20 -6.22
C GLU A 5 -21.13 1.00 -7.16
N ARG A 6 -20.88 2.20 -6.60
CA ARG A 6 -20.76 3.44 -7.38
C ARG A 6 -19.31 3.73 -7.72
N ASN A 7 -19.10 4.19 -8.93
CA ASN A 7 -17.83 4.77 -9.34
C ASN A 7 -17.48 5.94 -8.43
N THR A 8 -16.27 5.97 -7.89
CA THR A 8 -15.78 7.07 -7.04
C THR A 8 -15.99 8.44 -7.69
N CYS A 9 -15.90 8.51 -9.03
CA CYS A 9 -16.13 9.72 -9.82
C CYS A 9 -17.57 10.23 -9.81
N GLU A 10 -18.54 9.43 -9.37
CA GLU A 10 -19.94 9.84 -9.24
C GLU A 10 -20.24 10.52 -7.90
N LEU A 11 -19.30 10.47 -6.97
CA LEU A 11 -19.40 11.09 -5.67
C LEU A 11 -18.75 12.47 -5.72
N PRO A 12 -19.50 13.58 -5.46
CA PRO A 12 -18.95 14.93 -5.59
C PRO A 12 -17.68 15.17 -4.77
N GLU A 13 -17.62 14.60 -3.57
CA GLU A 13 -16.48 14.69 -2.66
C GLU A 13 -15.20 14.02 -3.19
N PHE A 14 -15.34 13.10 -4.15
CA PHE A 14 -14.24 12.32 -4.69
C PHE A 14 -13.89 12.63 -6.15
N GLN A 15 -14.60 13.56 -6.78
CA GLN A 15 -14.38 13.88 -8.20
C GLN A 15 -12.93 14.26 -8.53
N THR A 16 -12.25 14.94 -7.62
CA THR A 16 -10.86 15.35 -7.79
C THR A 16 -9.90 14.15 -7.89
N TYR A 17 -10.28 13.02 -7.31
CA TYR A 17 -9.47 11.81 -7.24
C TYR A 17 -9.95 10.69 -8.15
N CYS A 18 -10.88 10.99 -9.05
CA CYS A 18 -11.55 9.97 -9.83
C CYS A 18 -10.62 9.22 -10.81
N GLU A 19 -9.47 9.77 -11.15
CA GLU A 19 -8.46 9.13 -11.98
C GLU A 19 -7.42 8.35 -11.16
N GLU A 20 -7.44 8.49 -9.85
CA GLU A 20 -6.54 7.81 -8.94
C GLU A 20 -7.06 6.42 -8.59
N GLY A 21 -6.17 5.48 -8.32
CA GLY A 21 -6.54 4.09 -8.02
C GLY A 21 -7.24 3.90 -6.69
N GLY A 22 -7.05 4.83 -5.79
CA GLY A 22 -7.60 4.89 -4.45
C GLY A 22 -6.86 5.91 -3.63
N PHE A 23 -7.37 6.21 -2.46
CA PHE A 23 -6.68 7.04 -1.46
C PHE A 23 -7.18 6.71 -0.06
N ALA A 24 -6.33 6.85 0.93
CA ALA A 24 -6.73 6.75 2.32
C ALA A 24 -7.34 8.08 2.77
N MET A 25 -8.53 8.05 3.32
CA MET A 25 -9.09 9.21 4.00
C MET A 25 -8.55 9.25 5.42
N SER A 26 -7.93 10.37 5.76
CA SER A 26 -7.32 10.56 7.07
C SER A 26 -8.36 10.83 8.16
N GLU A 27 -8.06 10.39 9.33
CA GLU A 27 -8.36 10.95 10.63
C GLU A 27 -9.79 10.86 11.18
N THR A 28 -10.86 10.89 10.41
CA THR A 28 -12.18 11.03 11.03
C THR A 28 -13.19 9.93 10.76
N ASP A 29 -13.10 9.21 9.66
CA ASP A 29 -14.14 8.22 9.34
C ASP A 29 -13.65 6.82 8.92
N ALA A 30 -12.36 6.59 8.83
CA ALA A 30 -11.77 5.31 8.42
C ALA A 30 -12.32 4.75 7.09
N THR A 31 -12.82 5.62 6.22
CA THR A 31 -13.35 5.24 4.92
C THR A 31 -12.21 5.23 3.91
N MET A 32 -12.09 4.11 3.20
CA MET A 32 -11.06 3.91 2.20
C MET A 32 -11.71 3.64 0.85
N PRO A 33 -11.92 4.67 0.03
CA PRO A 33 -12.42 4.50 -1.32
C PRO A 33 -11.33 3.90 -2.21
N VAL A 34 -11.70 2.84 -2.93
CA VAL A 34 -10.83 2.21 -3.92
C VAL A 34 -11.60 2.04 -5.21
N ASN A 35 -11.02 2.48 -6.31
CA ASN A 35 -11.62 2.30 -7.62
C ASN A 35 -11.57 0.81 -8.01
N ALA A 36 -12.73 0.19 -8.15
CA ALA A 36 -12.85 -1.22 -8.48
C ALA A 36 -12.16 -1.60 -9.81
N SER A 37 -12.00 -0.66 -10.74
CA SER A 37 -11.29 -0.91 -11.98
C SER A 37 -9.78 -1.20 -11.81
N TRP A 38 -9.23 -0.87 -10.66
CA TRP A 38 -7.84 -1.16 -10.29
C TRP A 38 -7.68 -2.47 -9.53
N LEU A 39 -8.77 -3.03 -9.03
CA LEU A 39 -8.77 -4.38 -8.47
C LEU A 39 -8.74 -5.37 -9.64
N CYS A 40 -8.03 -6.46 -9.51
CA CYS A 40 -7.74 -7.51 -10.50
C CYS A 40 -8.96 -7.97 -11.35
N TYR A 41 -9.64 -7.05 -12.02
CA TYR A 41 -10.73 -7.37 -12.92
C TYR A 41 -10.20 -7.86 -14.26
N PRO A 42 -10.84 -8.87 -14.87
CA PRO A 42 -10.49 -9.27 -16.22
C PRO A 42 -10.55 -8.07 -17.19
N GLY A 43 -9.44 -7.79 -17.88
CA GLY A 43 -9.33 -6.65 -18.79
C GLY A 43 -8.84 -5.35 -18.13
N ASN A 44 -8.53 -5.35 -16.84
CA ASN A 44 -7.88 -4.22 -16.19
C ASN A 44 -6.49 -3.98 -16.79
N LYS A 45 -6.23 -2.74 -17.21
CA LYS A 45 -4.93 -2.33 -17.80
C LYS A 45 -3.85 -2.12 -16.75
N ASN A 46 -4.22 -2.01 -15.49
CA ASN A 46 -3.34 -1.73 -14.36
C ASN A 46 -3.04 -3.00 -13.53
N ILE A 47 -2.74 -4.10 -14.22
CA ILE A 47 -2.39 -5.39 -13.61
C ILE A 47 -0.99 -5.30 -12.98
N GLY A 48 -0.76 -4.47 -12.07
CA GLY A 48 0.59 -4.34 -11.48
C GLY A 48 0.59 -3.92 -10.03
N GLY A 49 -0.53 -3.36 -9.59
CA GLY A 49 -0.73 -2.87 -8.23
C GLY A 49 -2.10 -3.25 -7.69
N ASN A 50 -2.25 -3.18 -6.40
CA ASN A 50 -3.53 -3.32 -5.73
C ASN A 50 -3.74 -2.17 -4.76
N PRO A 51 -4.43 -1.10 -5.19
CA PRO A 51 -4.64 0.08 -4.37
C PRO A 51 -5.36 -0.23 -3.05
N LEU A 52 -6.11 -1.33 -2.97
CA LEU A 52 -6.72 -1.74 -1.70
C LEU A 52 -5.67 -2.04 -0.62
N TYR A 53 -4.61 -2.78 -0.96
CA TYR A 53 -3.54 -3.07 -0.01
C TYR A 53 -2.69 -1.84 0.29
N HIS A 54 -2.46 -1.02 -0.73
CA HIS A 54 -1.74 0.24 -0.60
C HIS A 54 -2.43 1.17 0.39
N GLU A 55 -3.70 1.49 0.14
CA GLU A 55 -4.48 2.40 0.97
C GLU A 55 -4.76 1.82 2.36
N MET A 56 -4.91 0.49 2.46
CA MET A 56 -5.04 -0.19 3.75
C MET A 56 -3.78 0.01 4.60
N ALA A 57 -2.59 0.00 3.99
CA ALA A 57 -1.35 0.26 4.71
C ALA A 57 -1.29 1.68 5.27
N HIS A 58 -1.71 2.69 4.50
CA HIS A 58 -1.85 4.06 4.99
C HIS A 58 -2.88 4.17 6.12
N SER A 59 -4.05 3.56 5.93
CA SER A 59 -5.11 3.59 6.94
C SER A 59 -4.67 2.94 8.26
N LEU A 60 -3.96 1.82 8.21
CA LEU A 60 -3.40 1.20 9.41
C LEU A 60 -2.35 2.09 10.06
N GLN A 61 -1.47 2.70 9.29
CA GLN A 61 -0.46 3.62 9.80
C GLN A 61 -1.11 4.80 10.53
N HIS A 62 -2.00 5.53 9.88
CA HIS A 62 -2.53 6.79 10.39
C HIS A 62 -3.67 6.63 11.38
N ILE A 63 -4.43 5.55 11.34
CA ILE A 63 -5.60 5.37 12.19
C ILE A 63 -5.31 4.39 13.33
N VAL A 64 -4.78 3.21 13.00
CA VAL A 64 -4.65 2.15 14.00
C VAL A 64 -3.39 2.34 14.83
N PHE A 65 -2.22 2.46 14.19
CA PHE A 65 -0.94 2.53 14.91
C PHE A 65 -0.82 3.83 15.70
N GLU A 66 -1.33 4.94 15.16
CA GLU A 66 -1.36 6.22 15.84
C GLU A 66 -2.29 6.16 17.06
N SER A 67 -3.53 5.63 16.89
CA SER A 67 -4.48 5.50 17.99
C SER A 67 -4.02 4.53 19.08
N MET A 68 -3.25 3.52 18.73
CA MET A 68 -2.65 2.57 19.67
C MET A 68 -1.36 3.10 20.30
N ASN A 69 -0.88 4.27 19.85
CA ASN A 69 0.41 4.83 20.27
C ASN A 69 1.56 3.82 20.08
N ASP A 70 1.60 3.17 18.90
CA ASP A 70 2.64 2.20 18.57
C ASP A 70 3.97 2.93 18.29
N LEU A 71 4.64 3.31 19.38
CA LEU A 71 5.89 4.05 19.33
C LEU A 71 6.97 3.27 18.58
N GLU A 72 7.01 1.95 18.73
CA GLU A 72 8.00 1.11 18.05
C GLU A 72 7.88 1.23 16.52
N PHE A 73 6.65 1.26 15.98
CA PHE A 73 6.44 1.46 14.55
C PHE A 73 7.01 2.80 14.08
N TYR A 74 6.67 3.88 14.80
CA TYR A 74 7.08 5.23 14.40
C TYR A 74 8.55 5.53 14.65
N GLU A 75 9.19 4.84 15.59
CA GLU A 75 10.63 4.95 15.82
C GLU A 75 11.44 4.26 14.72
N VAL A 76 10.95 3.14 14.20
CA VAL A 76 11.68 2.30 13.23
C VAL A 76 11.43 2.71 11.79
N LEU A 77 10.21 3.12 11.44
CA LEU A 77 9.83 3.38 10.05
C LEU A 77 10.70 4.44 9.34
N PRO A 78 11.06 5.58 9.95
CA PRO A 78 11.90 6.58 9.28
C PRO A 78 13.25 6.02 8.83
N ASP A 79 13.92 5.25 9.67
CA ASP A 79 15.21 4.63 9.34
C ASP A 79 15.07 3.62 8.19
N LEU A 80 13.95 2.89 8.15
CA LEU A 80 13.68 1.96 7.05
C LEU A 80 13.40 2.68 5.73
N ILE A 81 12.74 3.83 5.79
CA ILE A 81 12.54 4.68 4.61
C ILE A 81 13.89 5.15 4.08
N ASP A 82 14.76 5.66 4.93
CA ASP A 82 16.10 6.11 4.55
C ASP A 82 16.92 4.97 3.92
N GLN A 83 16.88 3.77 4.50
CA GLN A 83 17.51 2.57 3.93
C GLN A 83 16.96 2.23 2.55
N ALA A 84 15.66 2.42 2.29
CA ALA A 84 15.08 2.15 0.99
C ALA A 84 15.67 3.06 -0.11
N TYR A 85 15.94 4.32 0.22
CA TYR A 85 16.62 5.24 -0.69
C TYR A 85 18.11 4.90 -0.88
N GLU A 86 18.82 4.62 0.21
CA GLU A 86 20.24 4.26 0.17
C GLU A 86 20.50 3.00 -0.65
N ARG A 87 19.67 1.99 -0.48
CA ARG A 87 19.71 0.72 -1.21
C ARG A 87 19.14 0.83 -2.63
N LYS A 88 18.62 2.01 -3.01
CA LYS A 88 17.99 2.29 -4.32
C LYS A 88 16.81 1.36 -4.62
N ILE A 89 16.09 0.93 -3.60
CA ILE A 89 14.86 0.17 -3.72
C ILE A 89 13.74 1.06 -4.22
N VAL A 90 13.74 2.32 -3.79
CA VAL A 90 12.87 3.38 -4.31
C VAL A 90 13.72 4.46 -5.01
N GLN A 91 13.12 5.16 -5.95
CA GLN A 91 13.78 6.27 -6.64
C GLN A 91 13.93 7.46 -5.69
N LYS A 92 14.94 8.31 -5.94
CA LYS A 92 15.27 9.43 -5.05
C LYS A 92 14.14 10.45 -4.89
N ASP A 93 13.29 10.57 -5.90
CA ASP A 93 12.12 11.46 -5.94
C ASP A 93 10.82 10.78 -5.52
N PHE A 94 10.88 9.51 -5.10
CA PHE A 94 9.70 8.79 -4.61
C PHE A 94 9.27 9.38 -3.26
N PRO A 95 7.97 9.66 -3.04
CA PRO A 95 7.54 10.25 -1.78
C PRO A 95 7.81 9.34 -0.58
N ALA A 96 8.42 9.88 0.47
CA ALA A 96 8.75 9.11 1.68
C ALA A 96 7.52 8.48 2.35
N GLY A 97 6.40 9.19 2.35
CA GLY A 97 5.14 8.70 2.91
C GLY A 97 4.57 7.47 2.20
N GLU A 98 4.98 7.24 0.95
CA GLU A 98 4.50 6.11 0.14
C GLU A 98 5.34 4.83 0.32
N VAL A 99 6.54 4.94 0.90
CA VAL A 99 7.48 3.80 0.97
C VAL A 99 6.91 2.63 1.75
N TRP A 100 6.24 2.89 2.86
CA TRP A 100 5.56 1.87 3.65
C TRP A 100 4.44 1.20 2.86
N ALA A 101 3.57 2.00 2.22
CA ALA A 101 2.41 1.50 1.51
C ALA A 101 2.80 0.60 0.31
N VAL A 102 3.80 1.01 -0.48
CA VAL A 102 4.27 0.18 -1.61
C VAL A 102 5.01 -1.08 -1.15
N ALA A 103 5.67 -1.04 0.01
CA ALA A 103 6.30 -2.23 0.57
C ALA A 103 5.25 -3.24 1.04
N VAL A 104 4.20 -2.79 1.73
CA VAL A 104 3.05 -3.65 2.12
C VAL A 104 2.34 -4.19 0.89
N GLU A 105 2.06 -3.34 -0.10
CA GLU A 105 1.44 -3.77 -1.35
C GLU A 105 2.24 -4.86 -2.04
N GLY A 106 3.56 -4.67 -2.21
CA GLY A 106 4.44 -5.67 -2.79
C GLY A 106 4.50 -6.97 -2.00
N TYR A 107 4.44 -6.89 -0.67
CA TYR A 107 4.35 -8.06 0.21
C TYR A 107 3.03 -8.82 0.03
N MET A 108 1.92 -8.10 -0.06
CA MET A 108 0.58 -8.69 -0.18
C MET A 108 0.32 -9.28 -1.56
N MET A 109 0.75 -8.57 -2.60
CA MET A 109 0.58 -8.98 -4.00
C MET A 109 1.51 -10.11 -4.44
N ASP A 110 2.70 -10.19 -3.83
CA ASP A 110 3.74 -11.18 -4.15
C ASP A 110 4.06 -11.32 -5.65
N GLY A 111 4.12 -10.22 -6.35
CA GLY A 111 4.40 -10.18 -7.80
C GLY A 111 3.91 -8.91 -8.49
N GLY A 112 3.34 -7.98 -7.74
CA GLY A 112 2.98 -6.65 -8.23
C GLY A 112 4.20 -5.85 -8.68
N LYS A 113 3.99 -4.88 -9.55
CA LYS A 113 5.03 -3.96 -10.00
C LYS A 113 4.53 -2.53 -9.87
N ASP A 114 5.18 -1.77 -9.02
CA ASP A 114 5.10 -0.33 -9.10
C ASP A 114 6.24 0.20 -10.00
N TYR A 115 5.97 1.28 -10.75
CA TYR A 115 6.94 1.87 -11.66
C TYR A 115 8.10 2.57 -10.95
N LYS A 116 7.91 3.01 -9.72
CA LYS A 116 8.87 3.81 -8.94
C LYS A 116 9.50 3.05 -7.78
N SER A 117 9.05 1.83 -7.54
CA SER A 117 9.50 0.98 -6.45
C SER A 117 9.89 -0.40 -6.94
N SER A 118 10.92 -0.97 -6.32
CA SER A 118 11.32 -2.35 -6.56
C SER A 118 10.67 -3.34 -5.60
N TYR A 119 9.81 -2.90 -4.70
CA TYR A 119 9.07 -3.79 -3.80
C TYR A 119 8.05 -4.64 -4.58
N SER A 120 8.52 -5.68 -5.23
CA SER A 120 7.73 -6.47 -6.17
C SER A 120 7.25 -7.81 -5.61
N SER A 121 7.82 -8.28 -4.50
CA SER A 121 7.46 -9.57 -3.92
C SER A 121 8.00 -9.72 -2.51
N ARG A 122 7.43 -10.67 -1.76
CA ARG A 122 7.93 -11.07 -0.43
C ARG A 122 9.39 -11.48 -0.46
N ASN A 123 9.77 -12.27 -1.46
CA ASN A 123 11.15 -12.73 -1.60
C ASN A 123 12.11 -11.57 -1.90
N PHE A 124 11.69 -10.61 -2.71
CA PHE A 124 12.46 -9.40 -2.97
C PHE A 124 12.66 -8.62 -1.66
N ILE A 125 11.57 -8.30 -0.95
CA ILE A 125 11.61 -7.51 0.30
C ILE A 125 12.50 -8.23 1.33
N LYS A 126 12.30 -9.52 1.53
CA LYS A 126 13.08 -10.32 2.49
C LYS A 126 14.57 -10.34 2.18
N ARG A 127 14.97 -10.30 0.90
CA ARG A 127 16.37 -10.34 0.48
C ARG A 127 17.01 -8.97 0.49
N GLU A 128 16.33 -7.95 -0.04
CA GLU A 128 16.91 -6.63 -0.28
C GLU A 128 16.64 -5.64 0.86
N HIS A 129 15.57 -5.87 1.63
CA HIS A 129 15.19 -5.04 2.76
C HIS A 129 14.59 -5.89 3.90
N PRO A 130 15.39 -6.76 4.52
CA PRO A 130 14.90 -7.70 5.53
C PRO A 130 14.27 -7.02 6.75
N GLU A 131 14.75 -5.85 7.14
CA GLU A 131 14.22 -5.09 8.27
C GLU A 131 12.80 -4.58 7.98
N MET A 132 12.54 -4.12 6.75
CA MET A 132 11.19 -3.76 6.30
C MET A 132 10.29 -4.99 6.23
N TYR A 133 10.82 -6.12 5.77
CA TYR A 133 10.08 -7.38 5.76
C TYR A 133 9.65 -7.78 7.18
N ASP A 134 10.55 -7.69 8.16
CA ASP A 134 10.26 -8.03 9.56
C ASP A 134 9.21 -7.09 10.16
N LEU A 135 9.27 -5.80 9.84
CA LEU A 135 8.23 -4.85 10.25
C LEU A 135 6.87 -5.23 9.63
N ILE A 136 6.81 -5.55 8.34
CA ILE A 136 5.56 -5.92 7.67
C ILE A 136 4.94 -7.16 8.29
N ILE A 137 5.70 -8.24 8.50
CA ILE A 137 5.16 -9.50 9.02
C ILE A 137 4.66 -9.40 10.47
N LYS A 138 5.07 -8.37 11.20
CA LYS A 138 4.56 -8.08 12.54
C LYS A 138 3.09 -7.67 12.51
N TYR A 139 2.67 -6.92 11.49
CA TYR A 139 1.33 -6.34 11.39
C TYR A 139 0.43 -7.03 10.37
N PHE A 140 1.00 -7.67 9.36
CA PHE A 140 0.25 -8.33 8.30
C PHE A 140 0.39 -9.85 8.37
N PRO A 141 -0.72 -10.59 8.41
CA PRO A 141 -0.68 -12.04 8.44
C PRO A 141 -0.05 -12.59 7.15
N LYS A 142 0.65 -13.71 7.28
CA LYS A 142 1.15 -14.48 6.14
C LYS A 142 -0.01 -15.15 5.39
N SER A 143 -0.87 -14.40 4.77
CA SER A 143 -1.88 -14.99 3.88
C SER A 143 -1.42 -14.80 2.45
N PRO A 144 -1.12 -15.87 1.75
CA PRO A 144 -0.83 -15.80 0.33
C PRO A 144 -2.11 -16.04 -0.44
N THR A 145 -2.90 -15.05 -0.63
CA THR A 145 -3.92 -15.12 -1.68
C THR A 145 -3.45 -14.22 -2.79
N ASP A 146 -3.01 -14.84 -3.86
CA ASP A 146 -2.84 -14.18 -5.13
C ASP A 146 -4.25 -13.84 -5.65
N TYR A 147 -4.68 -12.62 -5.41
CA TYR A 147 -6.00 -12.13 -5.80
C TYR A 147 -6.16 -12.00 -7.32
N CYS A 148 -5.06 -12.05 -8.05
CA CYS A 148 -5.05 -11.81 -9.48
C CYS A 148 -4.77 -13.08 -10.30
N GLN A 149 -4.84 -14.25 -9.71
CA GLN A 149 -4.82 -15.51 -10.45
C GLN A 149 -6.22 -15.79 -11.02
N PHE A 150 -6.39 -15.44 -12.29
CA PHE A 150 -7.52 -15.89 -13.12
C PHE A 150 -7.02 -16.79 -14.24
#